data_35279e11adbd12724387c8bc09342247
#
_entry.id   35279e11adbd12724387c8bc09342247
#
_cell.length_a   1.000
_cell.length_b   1.000
_cell.length_c   1.000
_cell.angle_alpha   90.00
_cell.angle_beta   90.00
_cell.angle_gamma   90.00
#
_symmetry.space_group_name_H-M   'P 1'
#
loop_
_entity.id
_entity.type
_entity.pdbx_description
1 polymer ?
#
loop_
_entity_poly.entity_id
_entity_poly.type
_entity_poly.pdbx_seq_one_letter_code
_entity_poly.pdbx_strand_id
1 'polypeptide(L)'
;TSARGRSHTFDLRADGYARGEACGAVTLRHGGAAAGVGVHGSAVRQDGRSASLTAPSGQAQQGLLVAALADAGAVVDALGLSEAHGTGTALGDPIEAGSLAGAVLRRREEESGPLAVGGVKANIGHAEPAAGMTGLLKLALGLRAGAAALNAQLRALNPHVGGALRGVACALPLQCAEVASGC
;
A
#
# COMPACT_ATOMS: atom_id res chain seq x y z
N THR A 1 1.88 -15.61 12.43
CA THR A 1 3.09 -14.80 12.72
C THR A 1 4.29 -15.40 12.01
N SER A 2 5.28 -14.56 11.68
CA SER A 2 6.51 -14.98 11.04
C SER A 2 7.39 -15.77 12.01
N ALA A 3 7.94 -16.90 11.56
CA ALA A 3 8.93 -17.65 12.31
C ALA A 3 10.27 -16.89 12.46
N ARG A 4 10.51 -15.92 11.57
CA ARG A 4 11.73 -15.08 11.56
C ARG A 4 11.58 -13.77 12.34
N GLY A 5 10.39 -13.52 12.93
CA GLY A 5 10.12 -12.31 13.68
C GLY A 5 10.22 -11.02 12.84
N ARG A 6 9.93 -11.08 11.53
CA ARG A 6 9.95 -9.94 10.61
C ARG A 6 8.76 -10.00 9.64
N SER A 7 8.24 -8.83 9.29
CA SER A 7 7.30 -8.69 8.17
C SER A 7 8.10 -8.48 6.89
N HIS A 8 8.32 -9.56 6.13
CA HIS A 8 9.06 -9.53 4.87
C HIS A 8 8.13 -9.13 3.71
N THR A 9 7.59 -7.91 3.78
CA THR A 9 6.64 -7.40 2.79
C THR A 9 7.22 -7.47 1.38
N PHE A 10 6.49 -8.14 0.46
CA PHE A 10 6.84 -8.38 -0.94
C PHE A 10 8.10 -9.23 -1.18
N ASP A 11 8.78 -9.66 -0.13
CA ASP A 11 10.04 -10.40 -0.22
C ASP A 11 9.79 -11.90 -0.41
N LEU A 12 10.74 -12.58 -1.06
CA LEU A 12 10.74 -14.04 -1.22
C LEU A 12 10.65 -14.80 0.11
N ARG A 13 11.13 -14.20 1.20
CA ARG A 13 11.12 -14.79 2.55
C ARG A 13 9.81 -14.58 3.31
N ALA A 14 8.76 -14.03 2.66
CA ALA A 14 7.47 -13.79 3.29
C ALA A 14 6.89 -15.10 3.84
N ASP A 15 6.83 -15.19 5.16
CA ASP A 15 6.36 -16.38 5.91
C ASP A 15 5.33 -16.02 7.00
N GLY A 16 4.88 -14.79 7.01
CA GLY A 16 3.98 -14.21 7.99
C GLY A 16 4.44 -12.82 8.42
N TYR A 17 3.80 -12.27 9.44
CA TYR A 17 4.13 -10.95 9.97
C TYR A 17 4.76 -11.01 11.36
N ALA A 18 5.56 -10.00 11.69
CA ALA A 18 5.98 -9.72 13.05
C ALA A 18 4.96 -8.81 13.72
N ARG A 19 4.63 -9.04 14.98
CA ARG A 19 3.82 -8.11 15.77
C ARG A 19 4.62 -6.87 16.10
N GLY A 20 3.95 -5.72 16.08
CA GLY A 20 4.48 -4.43 16.50
C GLY A 20 3.46 -3.72 17.38
N GLU A 21 3.89 -2.64 18.01
CA GLU A 21 3.05 -1.79 18.83
C GLU A 21 3.02 -0.38 18.23
N ALA A 22 1.86 0.23 18.22
CA ALA A 22 1.69 1.62 17.83
C ALA A 22 0.42 2.22 18.46
N CYS A 23 0.47 3.51 18.68
CA CYS A 23 -0.68 4.34 19.00
C CYS A 23 -0.61 5.58 18.11
N GLY A 24 -1.72 5.98 17.52
CA GLY A 24 -1.78 7.13 16.64
C GLY A 24 -3.11 7.88 16.80
N ALA A 25 -3.07 9.18 16.59
CA ALA A 25 -4.24 10.04 16.56
C ALA A 25 -4.10 11.05 15.41
N VAL A 26 -5.21 11.33 14.75
CA VAL A 26 -5.30 12.38 13.72
C VAL A 26 -6.47 13.29 14.03
N THR A 27 -6.31 14.57 13.72
CA THR A 27 -7.41 15.53 13.78
C THR A 27 -7.84 15.85 12.35
N LEU A 28 -9.11 15.60 12.05
CA LEU A 28 -9.72 15.96 10.78
C LEU A 28 -10.49 17.27 10.93
N ARG A 29 -10.36 18.16 9.96
CA ARG A 29 -11.13 19.40 9.85
C ARG A 29 -11.82 19.45 8.51
N HIS A 30 -13.06 19.91 8.50
CA HIS A 30 -13.78 20.19 7.28
C HIS A 30 -13.34 21.53 6.70
N GLY A 31 -12.93 21.52 5.45
CA GLY A 31 -12.57 22.72 4.69
C GLY A 31 -11.32 23.42 5.21
N GLY A 32 -10.57 24.01 4.34
CA GLY A 32 -9.45 24.88 4.68
C GLY A 32 -8.13 24.47 4.05
N ALA A 33 -7.57 25.40 3.27
CA ALA A 33 -6.28 25.26 2.59
C ALA A 33 -5.07 25.36 3.54
N ALA A 34 -5.28 25.33 4.85
CA ALA A 34 -4.21 25.54 5.80
C ALA A 34 -3.40 24.25 6.04
N ALA A 35 -2.36 24.07 5.24
CA ALA A 35 -1.12 23.37 5.60
C ALA A 35 -1.27 21.89 6.03
N GLY A 36 -2.21 21.15 5.49
CA GLY A 36 -2.38 19.74 5.82
C GLY A 36 -2.32 18.83 4.59
N VAL A 37 -2.50 17.56 4.83
CA VAL A 37 -2.80 16.55 3.82
C VAL A 37 -4.32 16.42 3.76
N GLY A 38 -4.90 16.52 2.56
CA GLY A 38 -6.34 16.32 2.37
C GLY A 38 -6.70 14.84 2.24
N VAL A 39 -7.82 14.44 2.85
CA VAL A 39 -8.46 13.16 2.56
C VAL A 39 -9.57 13.43 1.54
N HIS A 40 -9.38 12.97 0.32
CA HIS A 40 -10.28 13.24 -0.79
C HIS A 40 -11.37 12.18 -0.97
N GLY A 41 -11.09 10.94 -0.55
CA GLY A 41 -12.07 9.86 -0.65
C GLY A 41 -11.74 8.70 0.26
N SER A 42 -12.76 7.91 0.53
CA SER A 42 -12.65 6.70 1.35
C SER A 42 -13.64 5.63 0.88
N ALA A 43 -13.32 4.38 1.14
CA ALA A 43 -14.23 3.29 0.88
C ALA A 43 -14.00 2.16 1.88
N VAL A 44 -15.06 1.42 2.18
CA VAL A 44 -15.03 0.23 3.02
C VAL A 44 -15.65 -0.93 2.26
N ARG A 45 -14.99 -2.07 2.28
CA ARG A 45 -15.51 -3.32 1.73
C ARG A 45 -15.12 -4.49 2.61
N GLN A 46 -15.91 -5.55 2.53
CA GLN A 46 -15.59 -6.84 3.10
C GLN A 46 -15.18 -7.80 2.00
N ASP A 47 -14.36 -8.80 2.35
CA ASP A 47 -13.94 -9.84 1.41
C ASP A 47 -15.12 -10.66 0.87
N GLY A 48 -16.18 -10.81 1.65
CA GLY A 48 -17.31 -11.67 1.30
C GLY A 48 -16.85 -13.12 1.14
N ARG A 49 -17.34 -13.79 0.11
CA ARG A 49 -16.93 -15.16 -0.21
C ARG A 49 -15.54 -15.14 -0.84
N SER A 50 -14.54 -15.71 -0.16
CA SER A 50 -13.18 -15.88 -0.63
C SER A 50 -12.86 -17.38 -0.85
N ALA A 51 -11.67 -17.69 -1.35
CA ALA A 51 -11.23 -19.06 -1.61
C ALA A 51 -11.13 -19.93 -0.33
N SER A 52 -10.87 -19.32 0.82
CA SER A 52 -10.85 -19.97 2.13
C SER A 52 -11.10 -18.92 3.23
N LEU A 53 -11.32 -19.39 4.47
CA LEU A 53 -11.54 -18.51 5.64
C LEU A 53 -10.41 -17.48 5.85
N THR A 54 -9.19 -17.82 5.48
CA THR A 54 -8.01 -16.97 5.69
C THR A 54 -7.46 -16.34 4.41
N ALA A 55 -8.03 -16.65 3.25
CA ALA A 55 -7.58 -16.08 1.98
C ALA A 55 -8.25 -14.73 1.73
N PRO A 56 -7.47 -13.66 1.44
CA PRO A 56 -8.06 -12.39 1.04
C PRO A 56 -8.78 -12.50 -0.31
N SER A 57 -9.76 -11.65 -0.54
CA SER A 57 -10.48 -11.53 -1.81
C SER A 57 -9.84 -10.46 -2.70
N GLY A 58 -9.13 -10.86 -3.73
CA GLY A 58 -8.54 -9.91 -4.69
C GLY A 58 -9.59 -9.07 -5.42
N GLN A 59 -10.76 -9.63 -5.70
CA GLN A 59 -11.88 -8.88 -6.31
C GLN A 59 -12.44 -7.80 -5.37
N ALA A 60 -12.59 -8.13 -4.08
CA ALA A 60 -13.04 -7.16 -3.08
C ALA A 60 -12.02 -6.01 -2.92
N GLN A 61 -10.72 -6.32 -2.91
CA GLN A 61 -9.66 -5.32 -2.85
C GLN A 61 -9.65 -4.42 -4.09
N GLN A 62 -9.77 -4.98 -5.30
CA GLN A 62 -9.89 -4.18 -6.53
C GLN A 62 -11.12 -3.24 -6.48
N GLY A 63 -12.27 -3.79 -6.10
CA GLY A 63 -13.49 -3.01 -5.95
C GLY A 63 -13.39 -1.92 -4.88
N LEU A 64 -12.62 -2.15 -3.81
CA LEU A 64 -12.33 -1.15 -2.79
C LEU A 64 -11.52 0.02 -3.36
N LEU A 65 -10.42 -0.28 -4.07
CA LEU A 65 -9.56 0.73 -4.69
C LEU A 65 -10.34 1.59 -5.71
N VAL A 66 -11.12 0.94 -6.57
CA VAL A 66 -11.96 1.64 -7.55
C VAL A 66 -12.99 2.54 -6.87
N ALA A 67 -13.63 2.05 -5.80
CA ALA A 67 -14.63 2.84 -5.07
C ALA A 67 -14.00 4.06 -4.36
N ALA A 68 -12.82 3.89 -3.75
CA ALA A 68 -12.11 4.99 -3.09
C ALA A 68 -11.66 6.07 -4.09
N LEU A 69 -11.17 5.67 -5.27
CA LEU A 69 -10.82 6.61 -6.34
C LEU A 69 -12.04 7.35 -6.88
N ALA A 70 -13.17 6.66 -7.06
CA ALA A 70 -14.41 7.29 -7.50
C ALA A 70 -14.95 8.29 -6.47
N ASP A 71 -14.90 7.95 -5.19
CA ASP A 71 -15.29 8.85 -4.09
C ASP A 71 -14.41 10.09 -4.03
N ALA A 72 -13.11 9.93 -4.29
CA ALA A 72 -12.15 11.03 -4.35
C ALA A 72 -12.27 11.90 -5.62
N GLY A 73 -12.99 11.46 -6.65
CA GLY A 73 -12.93 12.08 -7.98
C GLY A 73 -11.51 12.05 -8.59
N ALA A 74 -10.69 11.10 -8.17
CA ALA A 74 -9.28 11.03 -8.56
C ALA A 74 -9.06 10.08 -9.74
N VAL A 75 -8.12 10.45 -10.61
CA VAL A 75 -7.62 9.59 -11.69
C VAL A 75 -6.38 8.83 -11.22
N VAL A 76 -6.16 7.64 -11.76
CA VAL A 76 -5.04 6.77 -11.36
C VAL A 76 -3.66 7.40 -11.63
N ASP A 77 -3.57 8.28 -12.62
CA ASP A 77 -2.34 8.96 -13.02
C ASP A 77 -1.87 10.01 -12.01
N ALA A 78 -2.78 10.55 -11.20
CA ALA A 78 -2.45 11.48 -10.13
C ALA A 78 -1.81 10.81 -8.91
N LEU A 79 -1.79 9.48 -8.86
CA LEU A 79 -1.22 8.75 -7.73
C LEU A 79 0.31 8.69 -7.82
N GLY A 80 1.01 9.24 -6.83
CA GLY A 80 2.48 9.14 -6.69
C GLY A 80 2.92 8.07 -5.69
N LEU A 81 2.12 7.82 -4.66
CA LEU A 81 2.41 6.88 -3.57
C LEU A 81 1.24 5.91 -3.34
N SER A 82 1.57 4.70 -3.00
CA SER A 82 0.63 3.70 -2.46
C SER A 82 1.22 3.03 -1.23
N GLU A 83 0.43 2.93 -0.17
CA GLU A 83 0.80 2.18 1.03
C GLU A 83 -0.01 0.91 1.08
N ALA A 84 0.68 -0.22 0.99
CA ALA A 84 0.07 -1.53 1.01
C ALA A 84 -0.29 -1.98 2.44
N HIS A 85 -1.23 -2.88 2.55
CA HIS A 85 -1.42 -3.65 3.78
C HIS A 85 -0.14 -4.44 4.09
N GLY A 86 0.43 -5.14 3.12
CA GLY A 86 1.81 -5.61 3.09
C GLY A 86 2.27 -6.35 4.35
N THR A 87 1.56 -7.40 4.75
CA THR A 87 1.84 -8.12 5.99
C THR A 87 3.07 -9.03 5.92
N GLY A 88 3.57 -9.31 4.73
CA GLY A 88 4.67 -10.27 4.53
C GLY A 88 4.17 -11.71 4.56
N THR A 89 2.96 -11.97 4.08
CA THR A 89 2.41 -13.32 3.97
C THR A 89 2.57 -13.86 2.56
N ALA A 90 2.87 -15.15 2.45
CA ALA A 90 3.11 -15.80 1.16
C ALA A 90 1.91 -15.71 0.19
N LEU A 91 0.69 -15.64 0.72
CA LEU A 91 -0.54 -15.56 -0.06
C LEU A 91 -1.07 -14.12 -0.19
N GLY A 92 -1.03 -13.34 0.89
CA GLY A 92 -1.65 -12.01 0.95
C GLY A 92 -0.95 -11.00 0.06
N ASP A 93 0.37 -10.94 0.12
CA ASP A 93 1.15 -9.95 -0.64
C ASP A 93 0.98 -10.10 -2.16
N PRO A 94 1.00 -11.32 -2.76
CA PRO A 94 0.69 -11.49 -4.18
C PRO A 94 -0.73 -11.09 -4.57
N ILE A 95 -1.73 -11.40 -3.74
CA ILE A 95 -3.13 -11.02 -3.99
C ILE A 95 -3.28 -9.51 -3.96
N GLU A 96 -2.67 -8.84 -2.99
CA GLU A 96 -2.69 -7.40 -2.87
C GLU A 96 -1.99 -6.71 -4.05
N ALA A 97 -0.79 -7.17 -4.43
CA ALA A 97 -0.07 -6.68 -5.60
C ALA A 97 -0.89 -6.85 -6.89
N GLY A 98 -1.53 -8.00 -7.06
CA GLY A 98 -2.43 -8.26 -8.20
C GLY A 98 -3.66 -7.38 -8.21
N SER A 99 -4.20 -7.07 -7.04
CA SER A 99 -5.35 -6.18 -6.88
C SER A 99 -5.00 -4.74 -7.24
N LEU A 100 -3.86 -4.25 -6.77
CA LEU A 100 -3.32 -2.94 -7.13
C LEU A 100 -3.03 -2.87 -8.64
N ALA A 101 -2.40 -3.89 -9.21
CA ALA A 101 -2.14 -3.96 -10.64
C ALA A 101 -3.43 -3.89 -11.46
N GLY A 102 -4.45 -4.64 -11.10
CA GLY A 102 -5.74 -4.68 -11.82
C GLY A 102 -6.57 -3.41 -11.68
N ALA A 103 -6.62 -2.83 -10.49
CA ALA A 103 -7.45 -1.65 -10.22
C ALA A 103 -6.78 -0.33 -10.61
N VAL A 104 -5.46 -0.24 -10.54
CA VAL A 104 -4.70 1.01 -10.67
C VAL A 104 -3.64 0.92 -11.78
N LEU A 105 -2.61 0.06 -11.60
CA LEU A 105 -1.38 0.18 -12.38
C LEU A 105 -1.58 -0.04 -13.89
N ARG A 106 -2.44 -0.98 -14.31
CA ARG A 106 -2.72 -1.24 -15.73
C ARG A 106 -3.56 -0.16 -16.41
N ARG A 107 -4.05 0.82 -15.66
CA ARG A 107 -4.84 1.94 -16.16
C ARG A 107 -4.07 3.24 -16.22
N ARG A 108 -2.81 3.23 -15.76
CA ARG A 108 -1.94 4.41 -15.76
C ARG A 108 -1.33 4.58 -17.15
N GLU A 109 -1.20 5.84 -17.55
CA GLU A 109 -0.45 6.21 -18.75
C GLU A 109 1.06 6.05 -18.51
N GLU A 110 1.83 5.76 -19.56
CA GLU A 110 3.28 5.57 -19.44
C GLU A 110 4.00 6.81 -18.92
N GLU A 111 3.50 7.99 -19.28
CA GLU A 111 4.02 9.29 -18.90
C GLU A 111 3.87 9.60 -17.40
N SER A 112 2.95 8.94 -16.71
CA SER A 112 2.71 9.15 -15.27
C SER A 112 3.87 8.68 -14.40
N GLY A 113 4.83 7.95 -14.98
CA GLY A 113 5.94 7.36 -14.25
C GLY A 113 5.52 6.23 -13.27
N PRO A 114 6.47 5.60 -12.60
CA PRO A 114 6.18 4.48 -11.73
C PRO A 114 5.50 4.91 -10.42
N LEU A 115 4.41 4.23 -10.05
CA LEU A 115 3.81 4.37 -8.73
C LEU A 115 4.72 3.76 -7.66
N ALA A 116 5.13 4.54 -6.67
CA ALA A 116 5.91 4.04 -5.55
C ALA A 116 5.00 3.32 -4.56
N VAL A 117 5.28 2.04 -4.29
CA VAL A 117 4.51 1.19 -3.38
C VAL A 117 5.34 0.84 -2.15
N GLY A 118 4.83 1.19 -0.97
CA GLY A 118 5.46 0.90 0.30
C GLY A 118 4.65 -0.05 1.18
N GLY A 119 5.31 -0.59 2.21
CA GLY A 119 4.70 -1.37 3.27
C GLY A 119 5.33 -1.01 4.61
N VAL A 120 4.66 -0.19 5.43
CA VAL A 120 5.17 0.26 6.73
C VAL A 120 5.51 -0.91 7.67
N LYS A 121 4.82 -2.03 7.51
CA LYS A 121 5.03 -3.22 8.32
C LYS A 121 6.41 -3.85 8.14
N ALA A 122 7.03 -3.67 6.97
CA ALA A 122 8.43 -4.07 6.76
C ALA A 122 9.40 -3.30 7.67
N ASN A 123 9.02 -2.11 8.12
CA ASN A 123 9.83 -1.21 8.94
C ASN A 123 9.56 -1.39 10.43
N ILE A 124 8.29 -1.48 10.84
CA ILE A 124 7.90 -1.44 12.27
C ILE A 124 7.15 -2.69 12.76
N GLY A 125 6.90 -3.66 11.91
CA GLY A 125 6.00 -4.78 12.21
C GLY A 125 4.52 -4.42 12.04
N HIS A 126 3.65 -5.37 12.36
CA HIS A 126 2.20 -5.23 12.26
C HIS A 126 1.60 -4.82 13.60
N ALA A 127 1.21 -3.58 13.71
CA ALA A 127 0.59 -3.01 14.92
C ALA A 127 -0.91 -3.37 15.07
N GLU A 128 -1.39 -4.34 14.28
CA GLU A 128 -2.77 -4.87 14.28
C GLU A 128 -3.85 -3.76 14.31
N PRO A 129 -4.44 -3.37 15.47
CA PRO A 129 -5.50 -2.36 15.49
C PRO A 129 -5.04 -0.98 14.97
N ALA A 130 -3.77 -0.62 15.19
CA ALA A 130 -3.20 0.66 14.76
C ALA A 130 -2.56 0.61 13.37
N ALA A 131 -2.55 -0.53 12.68
CA ALA A 131 -1.82 -0.71 11.43
C ALA A 131 -2.32 0.19 10.29
N GLY A 132 -3.63 0.41 10.19
CA GLY A 132 -4.19 1.35 9.23
C GLY A 132 -3.77 2.79 9.50
N MET A 133 -3.78 3.20 10.75
CA MET A 133 -3.34 4.53 11.17
C MET A 133 -1.85 4.76 10.89
N THR A 134 -1.01 3.78 11.13
CA THR A 134 0.44 3.90 10.85
C THR A 134 0.71 4.03 9.35
N GLY A 135 -0.02 3.29 8.50
CA GLY A 135 0.05 3.43 7.04
C GLY A 135 -0.40 4.81 6.56
N LEU A 136 -1.53 5.30 7.08
CA LEU A 136 -2.06 6.64 6.77
C LEU A 136 -1.06 7.74 7.15
N LEU A 137 -0.48 7.67 8.36
CA LEU A 137 0.52 8.64 8.83
C LEU A 137 1.79 8.58 7.98
N LYS A 138 2.25 7.39 7.58
CA LYS A 138 3.39 7.24 6.67
C LYS A 138 3.12 7.90 5.32
N LEU A 139 1.94 7.67 4.71
CA LEU A 139 1.55 8.34 3.47
C LEU A 139 1.51 9.85 3.63
N ALA A 140 0.88 10.36 4.68
CA ALA A 140 0.79 11.79 4.93
C ALA A 140 2.16 12.45 5.08
N LEU A 141 3.10 11.80 5.78
CA LEU A 141 4.47 12.27 5.93
C LEU A 141 5.24 12.19 4.60
N GLY A 142 5.08 11.11 3.84
CA GLY A 142 5.68 10.94 2.53
C GLY A 142 5.24 12.01 1.54
N LEU A 143 3.93 12.29 1.47
CA LEU A 143 3.37 13.36 0.64
C LEU A 143 3.93 14.74 1.01
N ARG A 144 4.01 15.05 2.31
CA ARG A 144 4.58 16.31 2.78
C ARG A 144 6.08 16.45 2.51
N ALA A 145 6.80 15.35 2.53
CA ALA A 145 8.23 15.31 2.27
C ALA A 145 8.57 15.17 0.78
N GLY A 146 7.59 14.91 -0.10
CA GLY A 146 7.85 14.57 -1.50
C GLY A 146 8.69 13.30 -1.66
N ALA A 147 8.56 12.33 -0.72
CA ALA A 147 9.45 11.19 -0.66
C ALA A 147 8.71 9.88 -0.36
N ALA A 148 9.15 8.82 -1.03
CA ALA A 148 8.77 7.44 -0.72
C ALA A 148 9.80 6.81 0.23
N ALA A 149 9.31 6.32 1.37
CA ALA A 149 10.15 5.58 2.30
C ALA A 149 10.46 4.17 1.77
N LEU A 150 11.60 3.62 2.17
CA LEU A 150 12.03 2.29 1.76
C LEU A 150 11.21 1.15 2.39
N ASN A 151 11.20 0.00 1.70
CA ASN A 151 10.72 -1.27 2.21
C ASN A 151 11.89 -2.01 2.90
N ALA A 152 12.06 -1.83 4.20
CA ALA A 152 13.28 -2.21 4.94
C ALA A 152 13.67 -3.70 4.82
N GLN A 153 12.71 -4.60 4.66
CA GLN A 153 12.97 -6.04 4.61
C GLN A 153 13.02 -6.61 3.18
N LEU A 154 12.81 -5.78 2.16
CA LEU A 154 12.80 -6.23 0.77
C LEU A 154 14.24 -6.37 0.26
N ARG A 155 14.68 -7.62 0.04
CA ARG A 155 16.00 -7.96 -0.52
C ARG A 155 15.89 -8.72 -1.84
N ALA A 156 14.89 -9.61 -1.94
CA ALA A 156 14.61 -10.39 -3.13
C ALA A 156 13.10 -10.42 -3.34
N LEU A 157 12.66 -9.95 -4.50
CA LEU A 157 11.22 -9.88 -4.80
C LEU A 157 10.60 -11.27 -4.84
N ASN A 158 9.45 -11.44 -4.17
CA ASN A 158 8.65 -12.65 -4.27
C ASN A 158 8.23 -12.87 -5.74
N PRO A 159 8.50 -14.04 -6.35
CA PRO A 159 8.19 -14.30 -7.75
C PRO A 159 6.70 -14.11 -8.10
N HIS A 160 5.78 -14.41 -7.18
CA HIS A 160 4.36 -14.23 -7.40
C HIS A 160 3.98 -12.74 -7.39
N VAL A 161 4.60 -11.93 -6.52
CA VAL A 161 4.47 -10.47 -6.55
C VAL A 161 5.05 -9.92 -7.84
N GLY A 162 6.25 -10.34 -8.22
CA GLY A 162 6.87 -9.96 -9.49
C GLY A 162 6.05 -10.34 -10.72
N GLY A 163 5.40 -11.52 -10.68
CA GLY A 163 4.45 -11.95 -11.71
C GLY A 163 3.22 -11.05 -11.82
N ALA A 164 2.65 -10.66 -10.69
CA ALA A 164 1.49 -9.77 -10.62
C ALA A 164 1.79 -8.34 -11.11
N LEU A 165 3.02 -7.86 -10.88
CA LEU A 165 3.50 -6.53 -11.27
C LEU A 165 4.20 -6.51 -12.64
N ARG A 166 4.19 -7.62 -13.38
CA ARG A 166 4.85 -7.67 -14.68
C ARG A 166 4.18 -6.74 -15.69
N GLY A 167 4.98 -5.92 -16.37
CA GLY A 167 4.52 -5.04 -17.43
C GLY A 167 3.73 -3.82 -16.95
N VAL A 168 3.86 -3.44 -15.67
CA VAL A 168 3.26 -2.21 -15.12
C VAL A 168 4.33 -1.31 -14.51
N ALA A 169 4.14 0.00 -14.59
CA ALA A 169 5.04 1.00 -14.02
C ALA A 169 4.85 1.08 -12.49
N CYS A 170 5.67 0.32 -11.75
CA CYS A 170 5.63 0.24 -10.31
C CYS A 170 7.04 0.22 -9.74
N ALA A 171 7.30 0.97 -8.68
CA ALA A 171 8.54 0.97 -7.93
C ALA A 171 8.29 0.45 -6.51
N LEU A 172 9.16 -0.45 -6.05
CA LEU A 172 9.22 -0.92 -4.66
C LEU A 172 10.50 -0.36 -4.04
N PRO A 173 10.50 0.82 -3.43
CA PRO A 173 11.71 1.51 -2.99
C PRO A 173 12.54 0.67 -2.02
N LEU A 174 13.85 0.56 -2.27
CA LEU A 174 14.85 -0.06 -1.39
C LEU A 174 15.67 0.99 -0.63
N GLN A 175 15.54 2.23 -1.02
CA GLN A 175 16.08 3.43 -0.36
C GLN A 175 15.04 4.54 -0.47
N CYS A 176 15.20 5.61 0.31
CA CYS A 176 14.33 6.77 0.16
C CYS A 176 14.44 7.31 -1.27
N ALA A 177 13.32 7.54 -1.91
CA ALA A 177 13.24 8.04 -3.28
C ALA A 177 12.35 9.29 -3.32
N GLU A 178 12.70 10.24 -4.16
CA GLU A 178 11.82 11.37 -4.45
C GLU A 178 10.57 10.88 -5.19
N VAL A 179 9.44 11.45 -4.85
CA VAL A 179 8.17 11.24 -5.55
C VAL A 179 7.89 12.47 -6.37
N ALA A 180 7.65 12.31 -7.66
CA ALA A 180 7.22 13.40 -8.48
C ALA A 180 5.96 14.02 -7.86
N SER A 181 6.06 15.28 -7.44
CA SER A 181 4.91 16.04 -6.98
C SER A 181 4.00 16.23 -8.19
N GLY A 182 2.91 15.48 -8.23
CA GLY A 182 1.79 15.84 -9.09
C GLY A 182 1.30 17.22 -8.63
N CYS A 183 1.31 18.16 -9.53
CA CYS A 183 0.76 19.50 -9.35
C CYS A 183 -0.71 19.46 -9.02
#